data_51817c78d57cd13e6d0601c0b085ac03
#
_entry.id   51817c78d57cd13e6d0601c0b085ac03
#
_cell.length_a   1.000
_cell.length_b   1.000
_cell.length_c   1.000
_cell.angle_alpha   90.00
_cell.angle_beta   90.00
_cell.angle_gamma   90.00
#
_symmetry.space_group_name_H-M   'P 1'
#
loop_
_entity.id
_entity.type
_entity.pdbx_description
1 polymer ?
#
loop_
_entity_poly.entity_id
_entity_poly.type
_entity_poly.pdbx_seq_one_letter_code
_entity_poly.pdbx_strand_id
1 'polypeptide(L)'
;MRKSAPKPSHALSLSIVALGLVLFGIPGATGAGDSPATQHATGAVPRTTGTVQAFMTLYGYTDNSPPGTDIAHPCGTRTGAGGTGTYADPVTFATDVKELPWCEIIYVPYMQRYFIHEDGCSECDRGWNRAHLYRFDMWAGGDKASVHQSEKKALLGCESTWTRANSLRDKNNPTITLDPPSDLPVTTTPIFSPPGTCWSGP
;
A
#
# COMPACT_ATOMS: atom_id res chain seq x y z
N MET A 1 28.18 -12.33 -22.48
CA MET A 1 29.07 -11.89 -21.38
C MET A 1 28.98 -10.38 -21.24
N ARG A 2 28.24 -9.86 -20.28
CA ARG A 2 28.20 -8.43 -19.95
C ARG A 2 28.75 -8.25 -18.54
N LYS A 3 29.79 -7.42 -18.41
CA LYS A 3 30.49 -7.12 -17.16
C LYS A 3 29.67 -6.22 -16.26
N SER A 4 29.56 -6.60 -14.99
CA SER A 4 28.95 -5.79 -13.93
C SER A 4 29.85 -4.60 -13.58
N ALA A 5 29.24 -3.41 -13.41
CA ALA A 5 29.90 -2.21 -12.92
C ALA A 5 29.81 -2.15 -11.37
N PRO A 6 30.83 -1.59 -10.69
CA PRO A 6 30.86 -1.52 -9.23
C PRO A 6 30.01 -0.38 -8.67
N LYS A 7 29.44 -0.59 -7.48
CA LYS A 7 28.69 0.38 -6.66
C LYS A 7 29.64 1.44 -6.09
N PRO A 8 29.23 2.71 -5.99
CA PRO A 8 29.97 3.74 -5.24
C PRO A 8 29.66 3.65 -3.74
N SER A 9 30.75 3.67 -2.95
CA SER A 9 30.72 3.78 -1.48
C SER A 9 30.52 5.25 -1.09
N HIS A 10 29.54 5.54 -0.25
CA HIS A 10 29.36 6.85 0.36
C HIS A 10 30.07 6.90 1.71
N ALA A 11 31.04 7.85 1.81
CA ALA A 11 31.78 8.17 3.01
C ALA A 11 30.90 8.94 4.01
N LEU A 12 30.98 8.56 5.30
CA LEU A 12 30.42 9.31 6.42
C LEU A 12 31.25 10.55 6.68
N SER A 13 30.61 11.72 6.72
CA SER A 13 31.17 12.95 7.27
C SER A 13 30.68 13.15 8.71
N LEU A 14 31.59 13.07 9.67
CA LEU A 14 31.37 13.45 11.06
C LEU A 14 31.55 14.97 11.19
N SER A 15 30.51 15.68 11.60
CA SER A 15 30.62 17.07 12.04
C SER A 15 30.48 17.15 13.56
N ILE A 16 31.57 17.55 14.22
CA ILE A 16 31.65 17.87 15.64
C ILE A 16 31.23 19.33 15.81
N VAL A 17 30.21 19.59 16.62
CA VAL A 17 29.87 20.95 17.09
C VAL A 17 30.14 21.08 18.55
N ALA A 18 30.92 22.11 18.88
CA ALA A 18 31.48 22.40 20.16
C ALA A 18 30.45 22.96 21.19
N LEU A 19 30.70 22.59 22.42
CA LEU A 19 30.02 22.94 23.66
C LEU A 19 30.32 24.40 24.06
N GLY A 20 29.29 25.23 24.17
CA GLY A 20 29.38 26.56 24.79
C GLY A 20 28.55 26.62 26.08
N LEU A 21 29.24 26.64 27.23
CA LEU A 21 28.67 26.78 28.55
C LEU A 21 28.55 28.27 28.90
N VAL A 22 27.33 28.77 29.15
CA VAL A 22 27.10 30.08 29.74
C VAL A 22 26.28 29.92 31.00
N LEU A 23 26.91 30.21 32.13
CA LEU A 23 26.28 30.33 33.48
C LEU A 23 25.77 31.75 33.64
N PHE A 24 24.49 31.95 33.92
CA PHE A 24 23.97 33.14 34.61
C PHE A 24 22.91 32.77 35.63
N GLY A 25 23.03 33.47 36.75
CA GLY A 25 22.46 33.20 38.05
C GLY A 25 20.93 33.39 38.16
N ILE A 26 20.42 32.81 39.26
CA ILE A 26 19.06 32.86 39.76
C ILE A 26 18.80 34.17 40.54
N PRO A 27 17.59 34.73 40.52
CA PRO A 27 16.82 34.77 41.74
C PRO A 27 15.37 34.25 41.60
N GLY A 28 14.90 33.67 42.70
CA GLY A 28 13.63 33.00 42.80
C GLY A 28 12.39 33.92 42.74
N ALA A 29 11.30 33.31 42.30
CA ALA A 29 9.95 33.76 42.63
C ALA A 29 9.02 32.53 42.63
N THR A 30 8.42 32.29 43.78
CA THR A 30 7.34 31.35 44.01
C THR A 30 6.09 31.81 43.28
N GLY A 31 5.58 30.98 42.38
CA GLY A 31 4.29 31.18 41.74
C GLY A 31 3.78 29.80 41.24
N ALA A 32 2.84 29.24 42.02
CA ALA A 32 2.06 28.10 41.51
C ALA A 32 1.19 28.58 40.36
N GLY A 33 1.55 28.14 39.18
CA GLY A 33 0.76 28.37 37.97
C GLY A 33 0.63 27.03 37.23
N ASP A 34 -0.58 26.52 37.16
CA ASP A 34 -0.95 25.38 36.33
C ASP A 34 -0.48 25.64 34.89
N SER A 35 0.56 24.94 34.47
CA SER A 35 0.95 24.91 33.08
C SER A 35 -0.03 24.03 32.34
N PRO A 36 -0.75 24.53 31.31
CA PRO A 36 -1.48 23.66 30.43
C PRO A 36 -0.47 22.73 29.74
N ALA A 37 -0.68 21.43 29.89
CA ALA A 37 0.07 20.41 29.18
C ALA A 37 0.00 20.72 27.66
N THR A 38 1.13 21.14 27.12
CA THR A 38 1.28 21.28 25.67
C THR A 38 1.13 19.88 25.06
N GLN A 39 -0.08 19.57 24.63
CA GLN A 39 -0.31 18.39 23.80
C GLN A 39 0.55 18.59 22.53
N HIS A 40 1.61 17.83 22.44
CA HIS A 40 2.30 17.66 21.17
C HIS A 40 1.29 17.02 20.21
N ALA A 41 0.66 17.84 19.39
CA ALA A 41 -0.04 17.37 18.24
C ALA A 41 0.99 16.62 17.40
N THR A 42 1.02 15.29 17.51
CA THR A 42 1.66 14.43 16.53
C THR A 42 1.02 14.79 15.21
N GLY A 43 1.78 15.44 14.33
CA GLY A 43 1.30 15.87 13.03
C GLY A 43 0.84 14.64 12.23
N ALA A 44 -0.43 14.31 12.35
CA ALA A 44 -1.05 13.35 11.49
C ALA A 44 -0.97 13.91 10.07
N VAL A 45 -0.29 13.18 9.18
CA VAL A 45 -0.32 13.48 7.75
C VAL A 45 -1.81 13.53 7.35
N PRO A 46 -2.28 14.60 6.68
CA PRO A 46 -3.67 14.67 6.26
C PRO A 46 -4.01 13.46 5.40
N ARG A 47 -4.97 12.64 5.85
CA ARG A 47 -5.49 11.53 5.05
C ARG A 47 -6.26 12.07 3.87
N THR A 48 -6.03 11.53 2.69
CA THR A 48 -6.83 11.83 1.50
C THR A 48 -8.16 11.12 1.64
N THR A 49 -9.23 11.85 1.91
CA THR A 49 -10.60 11.31 2.01
C THR A 49 -11.37 11.55 0.71
N GLY A 50 -12.36 10.70 0.44
CA GLY A 50 -13.25 10.88 -0.71
C GLY A 50 -13.15 9.77 -1.75
N THR A 51 -13.50 10.08 -2.99
CA THR A 51 -13.50 9.11 -4.08
C THR A 51 -12.57 9.54 -5.21
N VAL A 52 -11.88 8.57 -5.79
CA VAL A 52 -11.00 8.77 -6.95
C VAL A 52 -11.33 7.76 -8.04
N GLN A 53 -11.06 8.10 -9.28
CA GLN A 53 -11.03 7.13 -10.37
C GLN A 53 -9.62 6.52 -10.46
N ALA A 54 -9.52 5.21 -10.46
CA ALA A 54 -8.25 4.51 -10.47
C ALA A 54 -8.19 3.47 -11.60
N PHE A 55 -7.02 3.40 -12.21
CA PHE A 55 -6.64 2.30 -13.10
C PHE A 55 -6.34 1.08 -12.23
N MET A 56 -7.13 0.02 -12.37
CA MET A 56 -7.11 -1.15 -11.49
C MET A 56 -6.57 -2.36 -12.24
N THR A 57 -5.47 -2.92 -11.74
CA THR A 57 -4.94 -4.22 -12.16
C THR A 57 -4.96 -5.21 -11.00
N LEU A 58 -4.71 -6.48 -11.29
CA LEU A 58 -4.50 -7.49 -10.28
C LEU A 58 -3.18 -8.19 -10.53
N TYR A 59 -2.56 -8.63 -9.46
CA TYR A 59 -1.37 -9.47 -9.45
C TYR A 59 -1.56 -10.63 -8.46
N GLY A 60 -0.78 -11.67 -8.59
CA GLY A 60 -0.84 -12.82 -7.71
C GLY A 60 0.51 -13.46 -7.46
N TYR A 61 0.50 -14.63 -6.85
CA TYR A 61 1.70 -15.34 -6.44
C TYR A 61 2.74 -15.48 -7.56
N THR A 62 2.30 -15.65 -8.82
CA THR A 62 3.19 -15.97 -9.94
C THR A 62 3.86 -14.77 -10.59
N ASP A 63 3.30 -13.61 -10.48
CA ASP A 63 3.80 -12.35 -11.05
C ASP A 63 4.36 -11.38 -10.01
N ASN A 64 4.29 -11.73 -8.72
CA ASN A 64 5.15 -11.12 -7.73
C ASN A 64 6.64 -11.41 -8.05
N SER A 65 7.54 -10.53 -7.70
CA SER A 65 8.95 -10.64 -8.09
C SER A 65 9.91 -10.61 -6.88
N PRO A 66 10.42 -11.78 -6.45
CA PRO A 66 10.21 -13.12 -6.99
C PRO A 66 8.81 -13.67 -6.73
N PRO A 67 8.38 -14.74 -7.45
CA PRO A 67 7.10 -15.40 -7.16
C PRO A 67 6.95 -15.76 -5.69
N GLY A 68 5.87 -15.31 -5.07
CA GLY A 68 5.69 -15.43 -3.63
C GLY A 68 4.58 -14.54 -3.09
N THR A 69 4.50 -14.47 -1.77
CA THR A 69 3.59 -13.60 -1.04
C THR A 69 4.32 -12.42 -0.37
N ASP A 70 5.62 -12.24 -0.61
CA ASP A 70 6.39 -11.17 0.02
C ASP A 70 5.78 -9.80 -0.29
N ILE A 71 5.74 -8.92 0.71
CA ILE A 71 5.24 -7.55 0.63
C ILE A 71 6.31 -6.56 1.05
N ALA A 72 6.23 -5.35 0.52
CA ALA A 72 7.24 -4.32 0.77
C ALA A 72 7.13 -3.70 2.19
N HIS A 73 5.92 -3.60 2.74
CA HIS A 73 5.67 -2.93 4.03
C HIS A 73 4.51 -3.56 4.81
N PRO A 74 4.78 -4.51 5.72
CA PRO A 74 3.74 -5.08 6.59
C PRO A 74 3.07 -4.03 7.49
N CYS A 75 1.74 -3.97 7.47
CA CYS A 75 0.94 -3.00 8.24
C CYS A 75 0.31 -3.57 9.51
N GLY A 76 0.66 -4.77 9.89
CA GLY A 76 0.14 -5.46 11.06
C GLY A 76 0.99 -6.67 11.39
N THR A 77 0.35 -7.76 11.78
CA THR A 77 1.03 -9.03 12.09
C THR A 77 1.26 -9.92 10.87
N ARG A 78 0.57 -9.63 9.77
CA ARG A 78 0.71 -10.36 8.50
C ARG A 78 2.04 -9.96 7.84
N THR A 79 2.80 -10.94 7.37
CA THR A 79 4.11 -10.76 6.75
C THR A 79 4.12 -11.04 5.24
N GLY A 80 2.95 -11.30 4.66
CA GLY A 80 2.80 -11.60 3.25
C GLY A 80 1.46 -11.13 2.71
N ALA A 81 1.35 -10.99 1.40
CA ALA A 81 0.12 -10.59 0.71
C ALA A 81 -1.05 -11.53 1.03
N GLY A 82 -2.23 -10.98 1.28
CA GLY A 82 -3.41 -11.74 1.68
C GLY A 82 -4.51 -10.86 2.24
N GLY A 83 -5.35 -11.41 3.09
CA GLY A 83 -6.49 -10.75 3.72
C GLY A 83 -7.84 -11.29 3.23
N THR A 84 -8.90 -11.08 4.02
CA THR A 84 -10.27 -11.54 3.72
C THR A 84 -11.13 -10.50 3.00
N GLY A 85 -10.68 -9.25 2.95
CA GLY A 85 -11.42 -8.14 2.34
C GLY A 85 -12.38 -7.42 3.27
N THR A 86 -12.39 -7.75 4.57
CA THR A 86 -13.08 -6.97 5.59
C THR A 86 -12.26 -5.74 5.98
N TYR A 87 -12.85 -4.75 6.65
CA TYR A 87 -12.10 -3.60 7.18
C TYR A 87 -11.04 -4.01 8.21
N ALA A 88 -11.35 -5.03 9.03
CA ALA A 88 -10.44 -5.53 10.06
C ALA A 88 -9.30 -6.41 9.48
N ASP A 89 -9.48 -6.98 8.31
CA ASP A 89 -8.51 -7.81 7.59
C ASP A 89 -8.60 -7.54 6.09
N PRO A 90 -8.15 -6.34 5.64
CA PRO A 90 -8.22 -5.95 4.25
C PRO A 90 -7.23 -6.76 3.40
N VAL A 91 -7.56 -6.92 2.11
CA VAL A 91 -6.64 -7.57 1.15
C VAL A 91 -5.47 -6.64 0.83
N THR A 92 -4.28 -7.19 0.68
CA THR A 92 -3.11 -6.43 0.23
C THR A 92 -3.34 -5.80 -1.14
N PHE A 93 -2.87 -4.57 -1.35
CA PHE A 93 -2.67 -4.00 -2.67
C PHE A 93 -1.33 -3.26 -2.77
N ALA A 94 -0.87 -3.10 -3.99
CA ALA A 94 0.36 -2.41 -4.34
C ALA A 94 0.06 -1.08 -5.04
N THR A 95 0.80 -0.03 -4.67
CA THR A 95 0.83 1.25 -5.37
C THR A 95 2.13 2.00 -5.09
N ASP A 96 2.24 3.28 -5.47
CA ASP A 96 3.34 4.16 -5.10
C ASP A 96 3.04 4.87 -3.78
N VAL A 97 4.01 4.90 -2.88
CA VAL A 97 3.91 5.60 -1.57
C VAL A 97 3.62 7.10 -1.69
N LYS A 98 3.90 7.72 -2.83
CA LYS A 98 3.52 9.11 -3.12
C LYS A 98 2.07 9.25 -3.58
N GLU A 99 1.49 8.16 -4.06
CA GLU A 99 0.10 8.06 -4.47
C GLU A 99 -0.80 7.91 -3.25
N LEU A 100 -0.49 6.90 -2.42
CA LEU A 100 -1.10 6.70 -1.11
C LEU A 100 -0.03 6.27 -0.10
N PRO A 101 -0.07 6.75 1.15
CA PRO A 101 0.84 6.31 2.20
C PRO A 101 0.74 4.80 2.46
N TRP A 102 1.80 4.21 3.03
CA TRP A 102 1.73 2.86 3.56
C TRP A 102 0.62 2.73 4.59
N CYS A 103 0.00 1.56 4.62
CA CYS A 103 -1.09 1.18 5.52
C CYS A 103 -2.40 1.96 5.30
N GLU A 104 -2.51 2.71 4.22
CA GLU A 104 -3.78 3.33 3.85
C GLU A 104 -4.78 2.26 3.41
N ILE A 105 -6.02 2.35 3.93
CA ILE A 105 -7.12 1.46 3.57
C ILE A 105 -7.99 2.14 2.52
N ILE A 106 -8.32 1.40 1.49
CA ILE A 106 -9.28 1.81 0.46
C ILE A 106 -10.42 0.81 0.37
N TYR A 107 -11.55 1.24 -0.18
CA TYR A 107 -12.65 0.35 -0.50
C TYR A 107 -12.92 0.36 -2.00
N VAL A 108 -13.11 -0.84 -2.56
CA VAL A 108 -13.36 -1.07 -3.98
C VAL A 108 -14.81 -1.51 -4.17
N PRO A 109 -15.73 -0.59 -4.52
CA PRO A 109 -17.17 -0.87 -4.53
C PRO A 109 -17.58 -2.02 -5.45
N TYR A 110 -17.00 -2.12 -6.67
CA TYR A 110 -17.36 -3.16 -7.63
C TYR A 110 -16.88 -4.56 -7.22
N MET A 111 -15.94 -4.64 -6.24
CA MET A 111 -15.47 -5.89 -5.64
C MET A 111 -16.07 -6.12 -4.25
N GLN A 112 -16.73 -5.12 -3.67
CA GLN A 112 -17.22 -5.11 -2.29
C GLN A 112 -16.14 -5.57 -1.30
N ARG A 113 -14.95 -4.94 -1.34
CA ARG A 113 -13.80 -5.31 -0.50
C ARG A 113 -13.01 -4.11 -0.06
N TYR A 114 -12.42 -4.26 1.12
CA TYR A 114 -11.37 -3.38 1.61
C TYR A 114 -10.01 -3.92 1.20
N PHE A 115 -9.11 -2.99 0.89
CA PHE A 115 -7.72 -3.27 0.56
C PHE A 115 -6.80 -2.36 1.38
N ILE A 116 -5.57 -2.82 1.67
CA ILE A 116 -4.57 -2.09 2.44
C ILE A 116 -3.27 -1.99 1.65
N HIS A 117 -2.65 -0.81 1.65
CA HIS A 117 -1.40 -0.56 0.95
C HIS A 117 -0.22 -1.17 1.72
N GLU A 118 0.23 -2.32 1.29
CA GLU A 118 1.34 -3.07 1.89
C GLU A 118 2.45 -3.41 0.89
N ASP A 119 2.24 -3.18 -0.40
CA ASP A 119 3.19 -3.59 -1.42
C ASP A 119 3.50 -2.48 -2.43
N GLY A 120 4.66 -2.58 -3.08
CA GLY A 120 5.15 -1.59 -4.04
C GLY A 120 4.81 -1.95 -5.47
N CYS A 121 4.48 -0.93 -6.28
CA CYS A 121 4.17 -1.10 -7.69
C CYS A 121 5.02 -0.15 -8.53
N SER A 122 6.07 -0.69 -9.18
CA SER A 122 7.00 0.12 -9.99
C SER A 122 6.34 0.80 -11.19
N GLU A 123 5.26 0.23 -11.72
CA GLU A 123 4.49 0.86 -12.80
C GLU A 123 3.56 1.94 -12.28
N CYS A 124 3.06 1.81 -11.05
CA CYS A 124 2.30 2.82 -10.36
C CYS A 124 3.17 4.05 -10.10
N ASP A 125 4.41 3.86 -9.58
CA ASP A 125 5.41 4.94 -9.42
C ASP A 125 5.65 5.69 -10.73
N ARG A 126 5.86 4.98 -11.84
CA ARG A 126 6.01 5.60 -13.15
C ARG A 126 4.78 6.38 -13.59
N GLY A 127 3.58 5.86 -13.34
CA GLY A 127 2.30 6.51 -13.66
C GLY A 127 2.08 7.78 -12.86
N TRP A 128 2.29 7.69 -11.55
CA TRP A 128 2.15 8.83 -10.63
C TRP A 128 3.12 9.96 -10.93
N ASN A 129 4.41 9.65 -11.07
CA ASN A 129 5.44 10.66 -11.38
C ASN A 129 5.21 11.39 -12.72
N ARG A 130 4.53 10.75 -13.69
CA ARG A 130 4.26 11.36 -15.01
C ARG A 130 2.96 12.15 -15.06
N ALA A 131 1.93 11.73 -14.36
CA ALA A 131 0.58 12.22 -14.62
C ALA A 131 -0.31 12.36 -13.36
N HIS A 132 0.18 11.99 -12.19
CA HIS A 132 -0.59 11.96 -10.94
C HIS A 132 -1.94 11.23 -11.08
N LEU A 133 -1.92 10.08 -11.76
CA LEU A 133 -3.10 9.25 -11.98
C LEU A 133 -3.04 8.03 -11.06
N TYR A 134 -4.11 7.81 -10.31
CA TYR A 134 -4.23 6.66 -9.41
C TYR A 134 -4.17 5.35 -10.18
N ARG A 135 -3.24 4.48 -9.75
CA ARG A 135 -3.10 3.12 -10.25
C ARG A 135 -2.90 2.18 -9.09
N PHE A 136 -3.80 1.23 -8.93
CA PHE A 136 -3.76 0.24 -7.87
C PHE A 136 -3.67 -1.16 -8.45
N ASP A 137 -2.80 -1.99 -7.86
CA ASP A 137 -2.59 -3.38 -8.24
C ASP A 137 -2.99 -4.28 -7.08
N MET A 138 -4.08 -5.03 -7.23
CA MET A 138 -4.75 -5.75 -6.16
C MET A 138 -4.26 -7.19 -6.08
N TRP A 139 -3.98 -7.67 -4.87
CA TRP A 139 -3.63 -9.06 -4.66
C TRP A 139 -4.82 -9.98 -4.98
N ALA A 140 -4.65 -10.83 -6.00
CA ALA A 140 -5.66 -11.80 -6.42
C ALA A 140 -5.61 -13.10 -5.62
N GLY A 141 -4.43 -13.50 -5.14
CA GLY A 141 -4.24 -14.77 -4.45
C GLY A 141 -3.20 -15.66 -5.11
N GLY A 142 -3.39 -16.95 -4.97
CA GLY A 142 -2.45 -17.97 -5.42
C GLY A 142 -1.51 -18.44 -4.33
N ASP A 143 -0.83 -19.55 -4.59
CA ASP A 143 0.14 -20.16 -3.71
C ASP A 143 1.32 -20.75 -4.48
N LYS A 144 2.19 -21.50 -3.80
CA LYS A 144 3.36 -22.13 -4.42
C LYS A 144 2.99 -23.04 -5.60
N ALA A 145 1.81 -23.64 -5.62
CA ALA A 145 1.37 -24.48 -6.73
C ALA A 145 1.00 -23.66 -7.96
N SER A 146 0.63 -22.37 -7.77
CA SER A 146 0.24 -21.46 -8.84
C SER A 146 1.36 -21.13 -9.85
N VAL A 147 2.61 -21.55 -9.60
CA VAL A 147 3.68 -21.48 -10.60
C VAL A 147 3.56 -22.54 -11.69
N HIS A 148 2.74 -23.58 -11.48
CA HIS A 148 2.54 -24.65 -12.46
C HIS A 148 1.54 -24.23 -13.56
N GLN A 149 1.80 -24.67 -14.79
CA GLN A 149 1.16 -24.21 -16.02
C GLN A 149 -0.37 -24.03 -15.95
N SER A 150 -1.11 -25.03 -15.48
CA SER A 150 -2.58 -25.01 -15.46
C SER A 150 -3.13 -24.00 -14.47
N GLU A 151 -2.58 -23.99 -13.25
CA GLU A 151 -3.03 -23.08 -12.20
C GLU A 151 -2.55 -21.66 -12.47
N LYS A 152 -1.32 -21.48 -12.96
CA LYS A 152 -0.83 -20.19 -13.44
C LYS A 152 -1.77 -19.57 -14.47
N LYS A 153 -2.21 -20.36 -15.47
CA LYS A 153 -3.14 -19.89 -16.49
C LYS A 153 -4.49 -19.49 -15.87
N ALA A 154 -4.98 -20.25 -14.90
CA ALA A 154 -6.23 -19.94 -14.22
C ALA A 154 -6.13 -18.66 -13.39
N LEU A 155 -5.02 -18.46 -12.64
CA LEU A 155 -4.74 -17.25 -11.87
C LEU A 155 -4.67 -16.02 -12.78
N LEU A 156 -3.85 -16.04 -13.82
CA LEU A 156 -3.74 -14.93 -14.79
C LEU A 156 -5.08 -14.64 -15.49
N GLY A 157 -5.88 -15.66 -15.77
CA GLY A 157 -7.23 -15.51 -16.31
C GLY A 157 -8.17 -14.81 -15.34
N CYS A 158 -8.05 -15.12 -14.07
CA CYS A 158 -8.82 -14.47 -12.99
C CYS A 158 -8.42 -13.00 -12.82
N GLU A 159 -7.13 -12.70 -12.77
CA GLU A 159 -6.61 -11.32 -12.74
C GLU A 159 -7.13 -10.49 -13.90
N SER A 160 -7.06 -11.04 -15.12
CA SER A 160 -7.61 -10.39 -16.32
C SER A 160 -9.11 -10.14 -16.22
N THR A 161 -9.88 -11.05 -15.61
CA THR A 161 -11.34 -10.93 -15.43
C THR A 161 -11.69 -9.73 -14.56
N TRP A 162 -10.91 -9.47 -13.51
CA TRP A 162 -11.18 -8.42 -12.52
C TRP A 162 -10.44 -7.11 -12.79
N THR A 163 -9.47 -7.09 -13.69
CA THR A 163 -8.79 -5.88 -14.14
C THR A 163 -9.78 -4.88 -14.74
N ARG A 164 -9.68 -3.62 -14.34
CA ARG A 164 -10.43 -2.48 -14.90
C ARG A 164 -9.44 -1.40 -15.30
N ALA A 165 -8.82 -1.62 -16.45
CA ALA A 165 -7.64 -0.90 -16.88
C ALA A 165 -7.68 -0.59 -18.38
N ASN A 166 -8.63 0.26 -18.83
CA ASN A 166 -8.70 0.66 -20.23
C ASN A 166 -7.55 1.60 -20.62
N SER A 167 -7.40 2.68 -19.85
CA SER A 167 -6.23 3.56 -19.86
C SER A 167 -6.19 4.35 -18.56
N LEU A 168 -5.02 4.88 -18.19
CA LEU A 168 -4.88 5.67 -16.95
C LEU A 168 -5.80 6.89 -16.90
N ARG A 169 -6.21 7.43 -18.06
CA ARG A 169 -7.07 8.62 -18.17
C ARG A 169 -8.51 8.30 -18.53
N ASP A 170 -8.90 7.04 -18.52
CA ASP A 170 -10.26 6.66 -18.89
C ASP A 170 -11.22 7.03 -17.76
N LYS A 171 -12.20 7.89 -18.09
CA LYS A 171 -13.27 8.28 -17.16
C LYS A 171 -14.18 7.13 -16.72
N ASN A 172 -14.07 5.98 -17.38
CA ASN A 172 -14.79 4.77 -17.02
C ASN A 172 -13.99 3.84 -16.10
N ASN A 173 -12.80 4.25 -15.66
CA ASN A 173 -12.09 3.56 -14.61
C ASN A 173 -12.95 3.53 -13.34
N PRO A 174 -12.87 2.48 -12.53
CA PRO A 174 -13.71 2.36 -11.34
C PRO A 174 -13.46 3.48 -10.34
N THR A 175 -14.52 3.85 -9.64
CA THR A 175 -14.44 4.75 -8.49
C THR A 175 -14.03 3.96 -7.26
N ILE A 176 -13.03 4.46 -6.55
CA ILE A 176 -12.47 3.89 -5.33
C ILE A 176 -12.71 4.87 -4.19
N THR A 177 -13.08 4.36 -3.02
CA THR A 177 -13.24 5.19 -1.81
C THR A 177 -11.94 5.17 -1.01
N LEU A 178 -11.38 6.35 -0.78
CA LEU A 178 -10.21 6.56 0.08
C LEU A 178 -10.68 6.86 1.51
N ASP A 179 -9.94 6.37 2.51
CA ASP A 179 -10.31 6.46 3.94
C ASP A 179 -11.79 6.09 4.19
N PRO A 180 -12.21 4.86 3.79
CA PRO A 180 -13.60 4.45 3.81
C PRO A 180 -14.12 4.20 5.24
N PRO A 181 -15.43 4.36 5.50
CA PRO A 181 -16.03 3.88 6.74
C PRO A 181 -15.92 2.34 6.81
N SER A 182 -15.90 1.81 8.03
CA SER A 182 -15.63 0.38 8.28
C SER A 182 -16.81 -0.58 8.08
N ASP A 183 -17.98 -0.05 7.75
CA ASP A 183 -19.27 -0.75 7.72
C ASP A 183 -19.86 -0.92 6.31
N LEU A 184 -19.06 -0.72 5.27
CA LEU A 184 -19.50 -0.94 3.89
C LEU A 184 -19.71 -2.43 3.59
N PRO A 185 -20.60 -2.77 2.64
CA PRO A 185 -20.84 -4.17 2.26
C PRO A 185 -19.57 -4.91 1.86
N VAL A 186 -19.38 -6.13 2.36
CA VAL A 186 -18.17 -6.92 2.05
C VAL A 186 -18.51 -8.31 1.55
N THR A 187 -17.68 -8.82 0.64
CA THR A 187 -17.59 -10.23 0.28
C THR A 187 -16.21 -10.76 0.65
N THR A 188 -16.18 -11.90 1.32
CA THR A 188 -14.95 -12.52 1.83
C THR A 188 -14.50 -13.73 1.01
N THR A 189 -15.25 -14.10 -0.04
CA THR A 189 -14.83 -15.16 -0.96
C THR A 189 -13.51 -14.76 -1.63
N PRO A 190 -12.42 -15.55 -1.57
CA PRO A 190 -11.16 -15.20 -2.20
C PRO A 190 -11.34 -14.87 -3.69
N ILE A 191 -10.57 -13.90 -4.21
CA ILE A 191 -10.59 -13.55 -5.63
C ILE A 191 -10.15 -14.74 -6.47
N PHE A 192 -9.07 -15.39 -6.05
CA PHE A 192 -8.63 -16.65 -6.62
C PHE A 192 -8.39 -17.68 -5.51
N SER A 193 -8.89 -18.89 -5.71
CA SER A 193 -8.66 -20.03 -4.83
C SER A 193 -8.01 -21.16 -5.60
N PRO A 194 -6.82 -21.64 -5.19
CA PRO A 194 -6.22 -22.84 -5.74
C PRO A 194 -7.20 -24.04 -5.65
N PRO A 195 -7.18 -24.97 -6.63
CA PRO A 195 -6.27 -25.04 -7.77
C PRO A 195 -6.68 -24.26 -9.02
N GLY A 196 -7.72 -23.42 -8.98
CA GLY A 196 -8.10 -22.67 -10.17
C GLY A 196 -9.48 -22.04 -10.18
N THR A 197 -10.08 -21.82 -8.99
CA THR A 197 -11.38 -21.17 -8.88
C THR A 197 -11.24 -19.66 -8.84
N CYS A 198 -11.77 -18.98 -9.86
CA CYS A 198 -11.91 -17.54 -9.89
C CYS A 198 -13.26 -17.13 -9.29
N TRP A 199 -13.27 -16.12 -8.45
CA TRP A 199 -14.48 -15.53 -7.91
C TRP A 199 -15.36 -14.96 -9.03
N SER A 200 -16.68 -15.17 -8.94
CA SER A 200 -17.64 -14.81 -9.97
C SER A 200 -18.32 -13.44 -9.78
N GLY A 201 -18.01 -12.77 -8.66
CA GLY A 201 -18.58 -11.45 -8.34
C GLY A 201 -19.45 -11.47 -7.08
N PRO A 202 -19.80 -10.27 -6.58
CA PRO A 202 -20.68 -10.09 -5.44
C PRO A 202 -22.12 -10.41 -5.79
#